data_f75bdb583019a8e013468a42c3d8f251
#
_entry.id   f75bdb583019a8e013468a42c3d8f251
#
_cell.length_a   1.000
_cell.length_b   1.000
_cell.length_c   1.000
_cell.angle_alpha   90.00
_cell.angle_beta   90.00
_cell.angle_gamma   90.00
#
_symmetry.space_group_name_H-M   'P 1'
#
loop_
_entity.id
_entity.type
_entity.pdbx_description
1 polymer ?
#
loop_
_entity_poly.entity_id
_entity_poly.type
_entity_poly.pdbx_seq_one_letter_code
_entity_poly.pdbx_strand_id
1 'polypeptide(L)'
;MGVLDNKVAVVTGVGSGIGKAISLAFAKEGASLGVGDIDVNLLSKTTEEIKKNTESVNSLKTDVSSEEEVKKLIDETVNKYGKLDIIVNNVSVAIGGYPITDMSNEEWQKIIAINFSSVFYGCKHSIPFLKKNNGGSIINIASVQAHTPLPGWAAYAGIKGGVISMTKNLASEFGPFNIRANTISPGTIATEMVNQVVEEDGTGTLLDDFILMHPLGRIGKPSEIAATAVYLASDGGAFASGADFRVDGGLVITPRTRPGVGSHSKKND
;
A
#
# COMPACT_ATOMS: atom_id res chain seq x y z
N MET A 1 -11.20 -23.69 -1.91
CA MET A 1 -11.80 -22.42 -2.31
C MET A 1 -11.11 -21.33 -1.52
N GLY A 2 -10.56 -20.33 -2.21
CA GLY A 2 -9.90 -19.20 -1.57
C GLY A 2 -10.93 -18.17 -1.07
N VAL A 3 -10.54 -17.31 -0.14
CA VAL A 3 -11.44 -16.30 0.41
C VAL A 3 -11.77 -15.15 -0.56
N LEU A 4 -11.10 -15.09 -1.71
CA LEU A 4 -11.35 -14.15 -2.80
C LEU A 4 -11.84 -14.82 -4.09
N ASP A 5 -12.33 -16.06 -4.01
CA ASP A 5 -12.92 -16.74 -5.17
C ASP A 5 -14.04 -15.90 -5.79
N ASN A 6 -14.04 -15.81 -7.12
CA ASN A 6 -14.97 -14.98 -7.90
C ASN A 6 -14.88 -13.46 -7.63
N LYS A 7 -13.88 -12.95 -6.94
CA LYS A 7 -13.61 -11.51 -6.84
C LYS A 7 -12.69 -11.06 -7.98
N VAL A 8 -12.92 -9.83 -8.44
CA VAL A 8 -12.06 -9.16 -9.44
C VAL A 8 -11.36 -7.98 -8.74
N ALA A 9 -10.03 -7.98 -8.76
CA ALA A 9 -9.23 -6.96 -8.11
C ALA A 9 -8.31 -6.23 -9.11
N VAL A 10 -8.15 -4.92 -8.92
CA VAL A 10 -7.09 -4.14 -9.55
C VAL A 10 -6.02 -3.83 -8.49
N VAL A 11 -4.75 -4.02 -8.83
CA VAL A 11 -3.59 -3.70 -7.97
C VAL A 11 -2.58 -2.90 -8.76
N THR A 12 -2.15 -1.75 -8.24
CA THR A 12 -1.12 -0.90 -8.85
C THR A 12 0.24 -1.09 -8.20
N GLY A 13 1.34 -0.97 -8.99
CA GLY A 13 2.71 -1.08 -8.48
C GLY A 13 3.08 -2.51 -8.08
N VAL A 14 2.84 -3.46 -8.99
CA VAL A 14 3.04 -4.89 -8.72
C VAL A 14 4.41 -5.42 -9.09
N GLY A 15 5.29 -4.58 -9.65
CA GLY A 15 6.62 -5.00 -10.10
C GLY A 15 7.49 -5.54 -8.96
N SER A 16 7.33 -5.01 -7.75
CA SER A 16 8.13 -5.41 -6.60
C SER A 16 7.40 -5.20 -5.26
N GLY A 17 8.03 -5.54 -4.16
CA GLY A 17 7.66 -5.17 -2.79
C GLY A 17 6.23 -5.53 -2.39
N ILE A 18 5.52 -4.56 -1.81
CA ILE A 18 4.18 -4.74 -1.23
C ILE A 18 3.14 -5.06 -2.32
N GLY A 19 3.14 -4.34 -3.43
CA GLY A 19 2.15 -4.56 -4.51
C GLY A 19 2.28 -5.94 -5.14
N LYS A 20 3.52 -6.41 -5.36
CA LYS A 20 3.79 -7.78 -5.79
C LYS A 20 3.25 -8.81 -4.80
N ALA A 21 3.55 -8.63 -3.51
CA ALA A 21 3.10 -9.55 -2.47
C ALA A 21 1.57 -9.60 -2.35
N ILE A 22 0.88 -8.46 -2.47
CA ILE A 22 -0.59 -8.39 -2.46
C ILE A 22 -1.16 -9.14 -3.67
N SER A 23 -0.65 -8.89 -4.88
CA SER A 23 -1.15 -9.54 -6.09
C SER A 23 -0.97 -11.05 -6.07
N LEU A 24 0.18 -11.55 -5.58
CA LEU A 24 0.41 -12.98 -5.40
C LEU A 24 -0.51 -13.60 -4.34
N ALA A 25 -0.75 -12.91 -3.23
CA ALA A 25 -1.68 -13.36 -2.20
C ALA A 25 -3.11 -13.40 -2.72
N PHE A 26 -3.56 -12.37 -3.45
CA PHE A 26 -4.90 -12.33 -4.04
C PHE A 26 -5.10 -13.45 -5.07
N ALA A 27 -4.10 -13.72 -5.92
CA ALA A 27 -4.12 -14.84 -6.86
C ALA A 27 -4.26 -16.19 -6.14
N LYS A 28 -3.49 -16.39 -5.07
CA LYS A 28 -3.55 -17.61 -4.25
C LYS A 28 -4.93 -17.80 -3.60
N GLU A 29 -5.60 -16.71 -3.26
CA GLU A 29 -6.95 -16.72 -2.68
C GLU A 29 -8.07 -16.73 -3.74
N GLY A 30 -7.75 -16.92 -5.03
CA GLY A 30 -8.70 -17.17 -6.10
C GLY A 30 -9.21 -15.93 -6.83
N ALA A 31 -8.64 -14.74 -6.62
CA ALA A 31 -9.06 -13.52 -7.30
C ALA A 31 -8.62 -13.52 -8.79
N SER A 32 -9.46 -12.95 -9.65
CA SER A 32 -9.08 -12.49 -10.99
C SER A 32 -8.44 -11.11 -10.88
N LEU A 33 -7.34 -10.87 -11.60
CA LEU A 33 -6.49 -9.70 -11.35
C LEU A 33 -6.33 -8.82 -12.59
N GLY A 34 -6.48 -7.50 -12.40
CA GLY A 34 -5.88 -6.46 -13.22
C GLY A 34 -4.65 -5.91 -12.51
N VAL A 35 -3.47 -5.98 -13.12
CA VAL A 35 -2.22 -5.56 -12.49
C VAL A 35 -1.49 -4.54 -13.35
N GLY A 36 -1.00 -3.47 -12.72
CA GLY A 36 -0.29 -2.39 -13.40
C GLY A 36 1.04 -2.05 -12.74
N ASP A 37 2.04 -1.79 -13.57
CA ASP A 37 3.33 -1.24 -13.16
C ASP A 37 3.95 -0.42 -14.30
N ILE A 38 4.79 0.54 -13.95
CA ILE A 38 5.51 1.34 -14.95
C ILE A 38 6.67 0.56 -15.58
N ASP A 39 7.29 -0.34 -14.80
CA ASP A 39 8.38 -1.21 -15.28
C ASP A 39 7.80 -2.49 -15.89
N VAL A 40 7.85 -2.56 -17.22
CA VAL A 40 7.31 -3.68 -18.00
C VAL A 40 8.04 -5.00 -17.74
N ASN A 41 9.31 -4.96 -17.38
CA ASN A 41 10.10 -6.18 -17.12
C ASN A 41 9.73 -6.78 -15.77
N LEU A 42 9.62 -5.94 -14.74
CA LEU A 42 9.18 -6.37 -13.41
C LEU A 42 7.71 -6.82 -13.44
N LEU A 43 6.84 -6.08 -14.14
CA LEU A 43 5.45 -6.44 -14.36
C LEU A 43 5.33 -7.82 -15.01
N SER A 44 6.10 -8.08 -16.09
CA SER A 44 6.09 -9.38 -16.77
C SER A 44 6.50 -10.52 -15.84
N LYS A 45 7.59 -10.35 -15.08
CA LYS A 45 8.05 -11.36 -14.11
C LYS A 45 6.97 -11.66 -13.06
N THR A 46 6.38 -10.62 -12.49
CA THR A 46 5.31 -10.79 -11.49
C THR A 46 4.07 -11.45 -12.11
N THR A 47 3.71 -11.09 -13.34
CA THR A 47 2.59 -11.71 -14.05
C THR A 47 2.80 -13.22 -14.23
N GLU A 48 4.01 -13.66 -14.60
CA GLU A 48 4.34 -15.08 -14.70
C GLU A 48 4.30 -15.81 -13.34
N GLU A 49 4.66 -15.10 -12.26
CA GLU A 49 4.51 -15.68 -10.91
C GLU A 49 3.04 -15.80 -10.51
N ILE A 50 2.21 -14.81 -10.84
CA ILE A 50 0.74 -14.84 -10.61
C ILE A 50 0.11 -16.03 -11.34
N LYS A 51 0.50 -16.27 -12.60
CA LYS A 51 -0.02 -17.36 -13.43
C LYS A 51 0.21 -18.75 -12.84
N LYS A 52 1.15 -18.91 -11.92
CA LYS A 52 1.32 -20.18 -11.19
C LYS A 52 0.14 -20.51 -10.27
N ASN A 53 -0.67 -19.51 -9.91
CA ASN A 53 -1.82 -19.66 -9.03
C ASN A 53 -3.16 -19.45 -9.76
N THR A 54 -3.19 -18.64 -10.80
CA THR A 54 -4.40 -18.34 -11.58
C THR A 54 -4.05 -17.90 -13.00
N GLU A 55 -4.77 -18.39 -14.00
CA GLU A 55 -4.70 -17.87 -15.37
C GLU A 55 -5.46 -16.53 -15.53
N SER A 56 -6.26 -16.15 -14.53
CA SER A 56 -7.11 -14.97 -14.57
C SER A 56 -6.34 -13.69 -14.19
N VAL A 57 -5.32 -13.34 -14.98
CA VAL A 57 -4.56 -12.10 -14.83
C VAL A 57 -4.57 -11.28 -16.13
N ASN A 58 -4.79 -9.96 -15.99
CA ASN A 58 -4.63 -8.94 -17.03
C ASN A 58 -3.54 -7.97 -16.57
N SER A 59 -2.46 -7.85 -17.32
CA SER A 59 -1.33 -6.99 -16.97
C SER A 59 -1.19 -5.86 -17.99
N LEU A 60 -1.02 -4.63 -17.50
CA LEU A 60 -0.89 -3.44 -18.35
C LEU A 60 0.22 -2.53 -17.82
N LYS A 61 1.11 -2.08 -18.71
CA LYS A 61 2.02 -0.98 -18.34
C LYS A 61 1.19 0.20 -17.89
N THR A 62 1.49 0.74 -16.71
CA THR A 62 0.69 1.80 -16.09
C THR A 62 1.58 2.76 -15.32
N ASP A 63 1.65 4.00 -15.81
CA ASP A 63 2.15 5.13 -15.03
C ASP A 63 0.98 5.70 -14.21
N VAL A 64 1.05 5.51 -12.90
CA VAL A 64 -0.04 5.95 -12.00
C VAL A 64 -0.14 7.48 -11.86
N SER A 65 0.85 8.23 -12.29
CA SER A 65 0.77 9.70 -12.37
C SER A 65 -0.12 10.18 -13.52
N SER A 66 -0.44 9.29 -14.48
CA SER A 66 -1.38 9.51 -15.59
C SER A 66 -2.77 9.01 -15.23
N GLU A 67 -3.72 9.93 -15.12
CA GLU A 67 -5.13 9.58 -14.90
C GLU A 67 -5.68 8.64 -15.97
N GLU A 68 -5.31 8.89 -17.24
CA GLU A 68 -5.75 8.08 -18.37
C GLU A 68 -5.25 6.63 -18.28
N GLU A 69 -3.99 6.42 -17.89
CA GLU A 69 -3.42 5.08 -17.77
C GLU A 69 -4.04 4.31 -16.60
N VAL A 70 -4.30 4.96 -15.46
CA VAL A 70 -5.02 4.35 -14.33
C VAL A 70 -6.44 3.97 -14.74
N LYS A 71 -7.16 4.88 -15.41
CA LYS A 71 -8.49 4.60 -15.94
C LYS A 71 -8.49 3.42 -16.89
N LYS A 72 -7.52 3.38 -17.81
CA LYS A 72 -7.37 2.30 -18.79
C LYS A 72 -7.16 0.94 -18.13
N LEU A 73 -6.29 0.86 -17.11
CA LEU A 73 -6.08 -0.38 -16.34
C LEU A 73 -7.40 -0.90 -15.73
N ILE A 74 -8.18 -0.01 -15.13
CA ILE A 74 -9.47 -0.35 -14.51
C ILE A 74 -10.47 -0.81 -15.58
N ASP A 75 -10.64 -0.01 -16.65
CA ASP A 75 -11.59 -0.31 -17.72
C ASP A 75 -11.28 -1.64 -18.42
N GLU A 76 -10.02 -1.91 -18.76
CA GLU A 76 -9.62 -3.17 -19.40
C GLU A 76 -9.84 -4.38 -18.47
N THR A 77 -9.62 -4.19 -17.16
CA THR A 77 -9.92 -5.24 -16.17
C THR A 77 -11.42 -5.54 -16.12
N VAL A 78 -12.24 -4.49 -16.05
CA VAL A 78 -13.70 -4.65 -16.03
C VAL A 78 -14.21 -5.23 -17.35
N ASN A 79 -13.69 -4.79 -18.49
CA ASN A 79 -14.08 -5.33 -19.80
C ASN A 79 -13.75 -6.83 -19.90
N LYS A 80 -12.62 -7.27 -19.35
CA LYS A 80 -12.21 -8.68 -19.37
C LYS A 80 -13.04 -9.57 -18.43
N TYR A 81 -13.37 -9.08 -17.23
CA TYR A 81 -13.98 -9.90 -16.18
C TYR A 81 -15.44 -9.53 -15.84
N GLY A 82 -15.98 -8.48 -16.45
CA GLY A 82 -17.39 -8.08 -16.33
C GLY A 82 -17.73 -7.26 -15.07
N LYS A 83 -16.80 -7.14 -14.10
CA LYS A 83 -17.03 -6.45 -12.83
C LYS A 83 -15.73 -5.96 -12.18
N LEU A 84 -15.87 -5.20 -11.11
CA LEU A 84 -14.79 -4.88 -10.16
C LEU A 84 -15.28 -5.02 -8.73
N ASP A 85 -14.54 -5.72 -7.90
CA ASP A 85 -14.83 -5.91 -6.47
C ASP A 85 -13.83 -5.18 -5.57
N ILE A 86 -12.56 -5.05 -6.01
CA ILE A 86 -11.47 -4.57 -5.16
C ILE A 86 -10.55 -3.66 -5.96
N ILE A 87 -10.13 -2.54 -5.36
CA ILE A 87 -9.02 -1.72 -5.83
C ILE A 87 -7.96 -1.57 -4.74
N VAL A 88 -6.70 -1.79 -5.09
CA VAL A 88 -5.54 -1.53 -4.22
C VAL A 88 -4.66 -0.47 -4.85
N ASN A 89 -4.66 0.72 -4.26
CA ASN A 89 -3.79 1.83 -4.62
C ASN A 89 -2.50 1.73 -3.80
N ASN A 90 -1.42 1.20 -4.41
CA ASN A 90 -0.22 0.84 -3.67
C ASN A 90 1.01 1.68 -4.05
N VAL A 91 1.09 2.21 -5.27
CA VAL A 91 2.31 2.89 -5.73
C VAL A 91 2.70 4.06 -4.83
N SER A 92 3.98 4.14 -4.53
CA SER A 92 4.57 5.24 -3.76
C SER A 92 6.04 5.43 -4.11
N VAL A 93 6.49 6.68 -4.11
CA VAL A 93 7.91 7.03 -4.13
C VAL A 93 8.28 7.73 -2.83
N ALA A 94 9.50 7.48 -2.35
CA ALA A 94 10.08 8.13 -1.21
C ALA A 94 10.94 9.32 -1.69
N ILE A 95 10.45 10.54 -1.52
CA ILE A 95 11.17 11.78 -1.80
C ILE A 95 11.22 12.57 -0.51
N GLY A 96 12.41 12.85 0.00
CA GLY A 96 12.67 13.48 1.29
C GLY A 96 14.00 13.05 1.87
N GLY A 97 14.13 13.14 3.21
CA GLY A 97 15.40 12.92 3.93
C GLY A 97 16.20 14.21 4.14
N TYR A 98 15.61 15.36 3.78
CA TYR A 98 16.19 16.69 3.91
C TYR A 98 15.13 17.72 4.33
N PRO A 99 15.51 18.92 4.85
CA PRO A 99 14.57 19.96 5.24
C PRO A 99 13.61 20.32 4.11
N ILE A 100 12.36 20.61 4.43
CA ILE A 100 11.34 20.99 3.43
C ILE A 100 11.72 22.24 2.63
N THR A 101 12.56 23.12 3.20
CA THR A 101 13.09 24.33 2.53
C THR A 101 13.97 24.00 1.32
N ASP A 102 14.50 22.80 1.25
CA ASP A 102 15.43 22.35 0.21
C ASP A 102 14.73 21.52 -0.88
N MET A 103 13.42 21.23 -0.69
CA MET A 103 12.61 20.50 -1.66
C MET A 103 12.29 21.40 -2.86
N SER A 104 12.60 20.93 -4.06
CA SER A 104 12.22 21.62 -5.28
C SER A 104 10.74 21.52 -5.60
N ASN A 105 10.22 22.44 -6.40
CA ASN A 105 8.84 22.36 -6.88
C ASN A 105 8.59 21.12 -7.74
N GLU A 106 9.59 20.68 -8.50
CA GLU A 106 9.53 19.48 -9.34
C GLU A 106 9.38 18.22 -8.48
N GLU A 107 10.14 18.10 -7.40
CA GLU A 107 10.03 16.99 -6.44
C GLU A 107 8.67 17.01 -5.74
N TRP A 108 8.20 18.20 -5.33
CA TRP A 108 6.88 18.37 -4.74
C TRP A 108 5.77 17.93 -5.69
N GLN A 109 5.78 18.36 -6.95
CA GLN A 109 4.80 17.93 -7.95
C GLN A 109 4.87 16.44 -8.21
N LYS A 110 6.08 15.87 -8.31
CA LYS A 110 6.29 14.45 -8.53
C LYS A 110 5.73 13.59 -7.39
N ILE A 111 6.02 13.97 -6.14
CA ILE A 111 5.52 13.19 -5.00
C ILE A 111 4.00 13.26 -4.86
N ILE A 112 3.39 14.42 -5.15
CA ILE A 112 1.92 14.55 -5.20
C ILE A 112 1.34 13.68 -6.31
N ALA A 113 1.86 13.76 -7.52
CA ALA A 113 1.34 13.04 -8.68
C ALA A 113 1.34 11.52 -8.42
N ILE A 114 2.44 10.98 -7.88
CA ILE A 114 2.61 9.55 -7.68
C ILE A 114 1.94 9.06 -6.39
N ASN A 115 2.05 9.79 -5.27
CA ASN A 115 1.61 9.27 -3.96
C ASN A 115 0.19 9.69 -3.56
N PHE A 116 -0.38 10.73 -4.19
CA PHE A 116 -1.70 11.24 -3.83
C PHE A 116 -2.68 11.26 -5.00
N SER A 117 -2.31 11.87 -6.14
CA SER A 117 -3.19 11.93 -7.30
C SER A 117 -3.49 10.53 -7.85
N SER A 118 -2.53 9.61 -7.83
CA SER A 118 -2.75 8.22 -8.21
C SER A 118 -3.84 7.53 -7.39
N VAL A 119 -3.85 7.76 -6.07
CA VAL A 119 -4.88 7.22 -5.18
C VAL A 119 -6.25 7.83 -5.51
N PHE A 120 -6.29 9.13 -5.76
CA PHE A 120 -7.51 9.81 -6.21
C PHE A 120 -8.01 9.23 -7.55
N TYR A 121 -7.13 9.02 -8.54
CA TYR A 121 -7.51 8.43 -9.83
C TYR A 121 -8.04 7.01 -9.68
N GLY A 122 -7.35 6.17 -8.91
CA GLY A 122 -7.79 4.80 -8.61
C GLY A 122 -9.18 4.78 -7.98
N CYS A 123 -9.43 5.61 -6.98
CA CYS A 123 -10.75 5.72 -6.34
C CYS A 123 -11.81 6.28 -7.29
N LYS A 124 -11.51 7.38 -8.00
CA LYS A 124 -12.43 8.05 -8.93
C LYS A 124 -12.97 7.09 -10.00
N HIS A 125 -12.08 6.31 -10.60
CA HIS A 125 -12.45 5.44 -11.72
C HIS A 125 -12.94 4.06 -11.30
N SER A 126 -12.64 3.59 -10.08
CA SER A 126 -13.16 2.32 -9.58
C SER A 126 -14.56 2.42 -8.96
N ILE A 127 -14.87 3.50 -8.25
CA ILE A 127 -16.14 3.68 -7.51
C ILE A 127 -17.39 3.46 -8.38
N PRO A 128 -17.49 3.96 -9.63
CA PRO A 128 -18.66 3.68 -10.47
C PRO A 128 -18.91 2.18 -10.70
N PHE A 129 -17.86 1.39 -10.89
CA PHE A 129 -17.95 -0.06 -11.08
C PHE A 129 -18.29 -0.78 -9.79
N LEU A 130 -17.69 -0.37 -8.65
CA LEU A 130 -18.02 -0.90 -7.33
C LEU A 130 -19.50 -0.64 -6.99
N LYS A 131 -20.04 0.54 -7.29
CA LYS A 131 -21.46 0.85 -7.13
C LYS A 131 -22.33 -0.05 -7.99
N LYS A 132 -21.96 -0.24 -9.26
CA LYS A 132 -22.69 -1.14 -10.18
C LYS A 132 -22.67 -2.59 -9.71
N ASN A 133 -21.63 -3.00 -8.99
CA ASN A 133 -21.47 -4.34 -8.41
C ASN A 133 -22.10 -4.49 -7.01
N ASN A 134 -22.91 -3.50 -6.56
CA ASN A 134 -23.52 -3.45 -5.23
C ASN A 134 -22.54 -3.50 -4.05
N GLY A 135 -21.35 -2.96 -4.22
CA GLY A 135 -20.35 -2.84 -3.18
C GLY A 135 -18.95 -3.27 -3.61
N GLY A 136 -18.02 -3.17 -2.68
CA GLY A 136 -16.63 -3.55 -2.89
C GLY A 136 -15.68 -3.00 -1.84
N SER A 137 -14.38 -3.18 -2.06
CA SER A 137 -13.32 -2.78 -1.14
C SER A 137 -12.28 -1.89 -1.81
N ILE A 138 -12.04 -0.72 -1.23
CA ILE A 138 -10.95 0.20 -1.58
C ILE A 138 -9.88 0.05 -0.50
N ILE A 139 -8.65 -0.25 -0.91
CA ILE A 139 -7.49 -0.40 -0.03
C ILE A 139 -6.41 0.56 -0.51
N ASN A 140 -6.07 1.54 0.31
CA ASN A 140 -5.05 2.53 0.01
C ASN A 140 -3.82 2.30 0.89
N ILE A 141 -2.63 2.17 0.30
CA ILE A 141 -1.40 2.02 1.08
C ILE A 141 -0.90 3.39 1.52
N ALA A 142 -1.03 3.64 2.83
CA ALA A 142 -0.54 4.83 3.50
C ALA A 142 0.89 4.59 4.05
N SER A 143 1.18 5.05 5.26
CA SER A 143 2.45 4.84 5.96
C SER A 143 2.33 5.23 7.43
N VAL A 144 3.11 4.60 8.31
CA VAL A 144 3.31 5.06 9.69
C VAL A 144 3.86 6.48 9.77
N GLN A 145 4.50 6.98 8.73
CA GLN A 145 4.95 8.37 8.67
C GLN A 145 3.81 9.39 8.75
N ALA A 146 2.57 8.99 8.47
CA ALA A 146 1.38 9.82 8.71
C ALA A 146 1.09 10.02 10.21
N HIS A 147 1.63 9.17 11.09
CA HIS A 147 1.41 9.18 12.54
C HIS A 147 2.66 9.61 13.31
N THR A 148 3.82 9.10 12.89
CA THR A 148 5.11 9.32 13.54
C THR A 148 6.15 9.68 12.47
N PRO A 149 6.14 10.93 11.97
CA PRO A 149 7.01 11.35 10.88
C PRO A 149 8.48 11.38 11.29
N LEU A 150 9.35 11.04 10.36
CA LEU A 150 10.79 11.26 10.50
C LEU A 150 11.14 12.71 10.10
N PRO A 151 12.12 13.34 10.76
CA PRO A 151 12.66 14.62 10.30
C PRO A 151 13.09 14.53 8.83
N GLY A 152 12.83 15.59 8.05
CA GLY A 152 13.15 15.62 6.63
C GLY A 152 12.09 14.99 5.69
N TRP A 153 11.02 14.42 6.20
CA TRP A 153 9.99 13.73 5.41
C TRP A 153 8.63 14.44 5.39
N ALA A 154 8.60 15.76 5.60
CA ALA A 154 7.37 16.51 5.78
C ALA A 154 6.37 16.36 4.63
N ALA A 155 6.82 16.41 3.38
CA ALA A 155 5.96 16.25 2.20
C ALA A 155 5.35 14.84 2.14
N TYR A 156 6.16 13.81 2.30
CA TYR A 156 5.72 12.42 2.31
C TYR A 156 4.70 12.15 3.44
N ALA A 157 5.02 12.59 4.66
CA ALA A 157 4.16 12.42 5.83
C ALA A 157 2.80 13.13 5.64
N GLY A 158 2.83 14.37 5.15
CA GLY A 158 1.62 15.14 4.85
C GLY A 158 0.73 14.46 3.82
N ILE A 159 1.32 13.96 2.73
CA ILE A 159 0.60 13.23 1.68
C ILE A 159 -0.01 11.94 2.23
N LYS A 160 0.75 11.14 2.98
CA LYS A 160 0.24 9.89 3.56
C LYS A 160 -0.86 10.14 4.61
N GLY A 161 -0.77 11.24 5.36
CA GLY A 161 -1.86 11.73 6.20
C GLY A 161 -3.10 12.11 5.39
N GLY A 162 -2.91 12.78 4.26
CA GLY A 162 -3.97 13.10 3.30
C GLY A 162 -4.67 11.86 2.74
N VAL A 163 -3.92 10.80 2.41
CA VAL A 163 -4.49 9.51 1.96
C VAL A 163 -5.39 8.91 3.04
N ILE A 164 -4.96 8.92 4.31
CA ILE A 164 -5.79 8.41 5.42
C ILE A 164 -7.08 9.22 5.55
N SER A 165 -6.98 10.54 5.54
CA SER A 165 -8.14 11.43 5.67
C SER A 165 -9.12 11.27 4.51
N MET A 166 -8.63 11.25 3.27
CA MET A 166 -9.45 11.01 2.08
C MET A 166 -10.16 9.66 2.15
N THR A 167 -9.47 8.61 2.58
CA THR A 167 -10.04 7.27 2.70
C THR A 167 -11.20 7.22 3.71
N LYS A 168 -11.08 7.93 4.84
CA LYS A 168 -12.18 8.06 5.82
C LYS A 168 -13.41 8.75 5.22
N ASN A 169 -13.20 9.80 4.42
CA ASN A 169 -14.30 10.47 3.74
C ASN A 169 -14.98 9.53 2.73
N LEU A 170 -14.20 8.82 1.90
CA LEU A 170 -14.74 7.83 0.94
C LEU A 170 -15.55 6.73 1.64
N ALA A 171 -15.10 6.24 2.79
CA ALA A 171 -15.83 5.25 3.58
C ALA A 171 -17.19 5.78 4.05
N SER A 172 -17.25 7.03 4.49
CA SER A 172 -18.49 7.69 4.90
C SER A 172 -19.43 7.96 3.72
N GLU A 173 -18.89 8.50 2.63
CA GLU A 173 -19.66 8.91 1.45
C GLU A 173 -20.24 7.71 0.70
N PHE A 174 -19.45 6.63 0.54
CA PHE A 174 -19.84 5.48 -0.26
C PHE A 174 -20.29 4.26 0.53
N GLY A 175 -20.27 4.33 1.86
CA GLY A 175 -20.85 3.31 2.75
C GLY A 175 -22.29 2.92 2.42
N PRO A 176 -23.20 3.88 2.11
CA PRO A 176 -24.57 3.56 1.69
C PRO A 176 -24.67 2.69 0.42
N PHE A 177 -23.60 2.60 -0.37
CA PHE A 177 -23.49 1.74 -1.55
C PHE A 177 -22.75 0.43 -1.26
N ASN A 178 -22.56 0.08 0.02
CA ASN A 178 -21.81 -1.10 0.46
C ASN A 178 -20.34 -1.10 -0.02
N ILE A 179 -19.76 0.08 -0.22
CA ILE A 179 -18.34 0.25 -0.54
C ILE A 179 -17.58 0.56 0.73
N ARG A 180 -16.61 -0.29 1.06
CA ARG A 180 -15.71 -0.09 2.19
C ARG A 180 -14.43 0.56 1.68
N ALA A 181 -13.86 1.48 2.44
CA ALA A 181 -12.57 2.07 2.15
C ALA A 181 -11.70 2.08 3.40
N ASN A 182 -10.50 1.53 3.30
CA ASN A 182 -9.56 1.45 4.42
C ASN A 182 -8.14 1.78 3.96
N THR A 183 -7.30 2.21 4.90
CA THR A 183 -5.86 2.33 4.68
C THR A 183 -5.12 1.20 5.38
N ILE A 184 -3.99 0.83 4.80
CA ILE A 184 -2.94 0.08 5.50
C ILE A 184 -1.76 1.03 5.64
N SER A 185 -1.25 1.17 6.87
CA SER A 185 -0.07 1.98 7.20
C SER A 185 1.08 1.06 7.60
N PRO A 186 1.95 0.66 6.65
CA PRO A 186 3.11 -0.16 6.95
C PRO A 186 4.15 0.59 7.80
N GLY A 187 4.86 -0.14 8.65
CA GLY A 187 6.16 0.26 9.18
C GLY A 187 7.26 0.16 8.13
N THR A 188 8.52 -0.04 8.54
CA THR A 188 9.59 -0.36 7.60
C THR A 188 9.42 -1.81 7.13
N ILE A 189 9.29 -2.00 5.83
CA ILE A 189 9.04 -3.31 5.20
C ILE A 189 10.21 -3.65 4.29
N ALA A 190 10.72 -4.88 4.37
CA ALA A 190 11.81 -5.40 3.54
C ALA A 190 11.38 -5.48 2.06
N THR A 191 11.48 -4.37 1.38
CA THR A 191 11.22 -4.21 -0.05
C THR A 191 12.52 -3.86 -0.76
N GLU A 192 12.55 -4.00 -2.08
CA GLU A 192 13.68 -3.60 -2.91
C GLU A 192 14.05 -2.12 -2.67
N MET A 193 13.06 -1.24 -2.49
CA MET A 193 13.28 0.18 -2.17
C MET A 193 14.02 0.35 -0.83
N VAL A 194 13.63 -0.35 0.22
CA VAL A 194 14.27 -0.27 1.54
C VAL A 194 15.66 -0.89 1.48
N ASN A 195 15.83 -2.03 0.80
CA ASN A 195 17.12 -2.67 0.63
C ASN A 195 18.11 -1.74 -0.09
N GLN A 196 17.68 -1.08 -1.16
CA GLN A 196 18.51 -0.10 -1.89
C GLN A 196 18.94 1.05 -0.97
N VAL A 197 18.03 1.65 -0.20
CA VAL A 197 18.34 2.74 0.74
C VAL A 197 19.34 2.29 1.81
N VAL A 198 19.20 1.05 2.29
CA VAL A 198 20.13 0.46 3.28
C VAL A 198 21.52 0.18 2.64
N GLU A 199 21.55 -0.29 1.39
CA GLU A 199 22.82 -0.53 0.67
C GLU A 199 23.55 0.79 0.33
N GLU A 200 22.80 1.85 0.06
CA GLU A 200 23.34 3.19 -0.22
C GLU A 200 23.75 3.96 1.06
N ASP A 201 23.35 3.45 2.23
CA ASP A 201 23.71 4.07 3.54
C ASP A 201 25.20 3.95 3.83
N GLY A 202 25.91 5.07 3.71
CA GLY A 202 27.36 5.13 3.95
C GLY A 202 27.77 4.89 5.42
N THR A 203 26.82 4.83 6.37
CA THR A 203 27.10 4.59 7.79
C THR A 203 27.07 3.11 8.14
N GLY A 204 26.35 2.29 7.37
CA GLY A 204 26.14 0.86 7.62
C GLY A 204 25.25 0.57 8.83
N THR A 205 24.57 1.58 9.42
CA THR A 205 23.76 1.44 10.64
C THR A 205 22.26 1.58 10.38
N LEU A 206 21.84 2.01 9.20
CA LEU A 206 20.45 2.34 8.91
C LEU A 206 19.49 1.16 9.11
N LEU A 207 19.92 -0.06 8.78
CA LEU A 207 19.12 -1.25 9.03
C LEU A 207 18.89 -1.50 10.52
N ASP A 208 19.92 -1.33 11.34
CA ASP A 208 19.83 -1.46 12.78
C ASP A 208 18.91 -0.39 13.37
N ASP A 209 18.97 0.85 12.86
CA ASP A 209 18.07 1.92 13.26
C ASP A 209 16.62 1.59 12.89
N PHE A 210 16.37 1.07 11.69
CA PHE A 210 15.04 0.59 11.31
C PHE A 210 14.55 -0.54 12.22
N ILE A 211 15.39 -1.50 12.56
CA ILE A 211 15.06 -2.59 13.51
C ILE A 211 14.71 -2.02 14.89
N LEU A 212 15.51 -1.09 15.41
CA LEU A 212 15.30 -0.46 16.72
C LEU A 212 13.99 0.34 16.81
N MET A 213 13.50 0.88 15.70
CA MET A 213 12.21 1.58 15.66
C MET A 213 11.02 0.66 15.92
N HIS A 214 11.18 -0.66 15.71
CA HIS A 214 10.08 -1.61 15.81
C HIS A 214 10.20 -2.45 17.10
N PRO A 215 9.24 -2.37 18.04
CA PRO A 215 9.23 -3.19 19.26
C PRO A 215 9.35 -4.69 19.02
N LEU A 216 8.88 -5.19 17.85
CA LEU A 216 9.05 -6.61 17.48
C LEU A 216 10.50 -6.98 17.12
N GLY A 217 11.46 -6.02 17.15
CA GLY A 217 12.89 -6.27 16.94
C GLY A 217 13.25 -6.69 15.51
N ARG A 218 12.43 -6.33 14.51
CA ARG A 218 12.68 -6.58 13.09
C ARG A 218 11.88 -5.64 12.21
N ILE A 219 12.30 -5.48 10.97
CA ILE A 219 11.46 -4.89 9.93
C ILE A 219 10.38 -5.90 9.46
N GLY A 220 9.30 -5.41 8.86
CA GLY A 220 8.20 -6.24 8.37
C GLY A 220 8.54 -6.90 7.03
N LYS A 221 7.72 -7.88 6.64
CA LYS A 221 7.79 -8.54 5.32
C LYS A 221 6.62 -8.07 4.44
N PRO A 222 6.79 -7.96 3.11
CA PRO A 222 5.68 -7.65 2.20
C PRO A 222 4.47 -8.57 2.36
N SER A 223 4.68 -9.85 2.68
CA SER A 223 3.62 -10.83 2.92
C SER A 223 2.75 -10.50 4.15
N GLU A 224 3.26 -9.77 5.14
CA GLU A 224 2.49 -9.37 6.32
C GLU A 224 1.50 -8.25 5.98
N ILE A 225 1.89 -7.36 5.05
CA ILE A 225 0.98 -6.34 4.49
C ILE A 225 -0.06 -7.01 3.60
N ALA A 226 0.36 -7.98 2.77
CA ALA A 226 -0.54 -8.73 1.88
C ALA A 226 -1.62 -9.48 2.65
N ALA A 227 -1.30 -10.07 3.81
CA ALA A 227 -2.28 -10.74 4.67
C ALA A 227 -3.39 -9.79 5.15
N THR A 228 -3.02 -8.56 5.54
CA THR A 228 -3.99 -7.51 5.91
C THR A 228 -4.84 -7.09 4.71
N ALA A 229 -4.22 -6.97 3.52
CA ALA A 229 -4.96 -6.66 2.30
C ALA A 229 -5.98 -7.76 1.94
N VAL A 230 -5.62 -9.04 2.08
CA VAL A 230 -6.55 -10.17 1.89
C VAL A 230 -7.72 -10.08 2.87
N TYR A 231 -7.46 -9.83 4.15
CA TYR A 231 -8.52 -9.62 5.14
C TYR A 231 -9.47 -8.50 4.73
N LEU A 232 -8.94 -7.32 4.35
CA LEU A 232 -9.75 -6.16 3.96
C LEU A 232 -10.50 -6.38 2.64
N ALA A 233 -9.99 -7.20 1.75
CA ALA A 233 -10.61 -7.55 0.48
C ALA A 233 -11.73 -8.59 0.63
N SER A 234 -11.64 -9.45 1.64
CA SER A 234 -12.55 -10.57 1.88
C SER A 234 -13.78 -10.21 2.71
N ASP A 235 -14.68 -11.16 2.84
CA ASP A 235 -15.86 -11.05 3.72
C ASP A 235 -15.45 -11.02 5.21
N GLY A 236 -14.25 -11.50 5.56
CA GLY A 236 -13.70 -11.33 6.91
C GLY A 236 -13.56 -9.87 7.33
N GLY A 237 -13.32 -8.97 6.37
CA GLY A 237 -13.26 -7.52 6.57
C GLY A 237 -14.58 -6.78 6.34
N ALA A 238 -15.72 -7.46 6.23
CA ALA A 238 -17.01 -6.87 5.84
C ALA A 238 -17.48 -5.70 6.70
N PHE A 239 -17.05 -5.63 7.96
CA PHE A 239 -17.42 -4.54 8.88
C PHE A 239 -16.26 -3.53 9.11
N ALA A 240 -15.15 -3.68 8.39
CA ALA A 240 -14.01 -2.75 8.43
C ALA A 240 -14.17 -1.68 7.35
N SER A 241 -14.46 -0.44 7.74
CA SER A 241 -14.56 0.71 6.82
C SER A 241 -14.15 2.00 7.54
N GLY A 242 -13.36 2.85 6.87
CA GLY A 242 -12.83 4.09 7.40
C GLY A 242 -11.67 3.91 8.38
N ALA A 243 -11.16 2.70 8.55
CA ALA A 243 -10.07 2.41 9.46
C ALA A 243 -8.69 2.55 8.80
N ASP A 244 -7.70 2.86 9.63
CA ASP A 244 -6.28 2.78 9.28
C ASP A 244 -5.63 1.60 10.00
N PHE A 245 -5.24 0.60 9.23
CA PHE A 245 -4.63 -0.62 9.74
C PHE A 245 -3.10 -0.47 9.77
N ARG A 246 -2.57 -0.16 10.95
CA ARG A 246 -1.12 -0.08 11.13
C ARG A 246 -0.53 -1.48 11.24
N VAL A 247 0.37 -1.81 10.31
CA VAL A 247 1.13 -3.07 10.29
C VAL A 247 2.60 -2.70 10.41
N ASP A 248 3.01 -2.38 11.62
CA ASP A 248 4.22 -1.60 11.90
C ASP A 248 5.10 -2.17 13.02
N GLY A 249 4.84 -3.39 13.47
CA GLY A 249 5.61 -4.00 14.56
C GLY A 249 5.61 -3.19 15.87
N GLY A 250 4.63 -2.30 16.05
CA GLY A 250 4.49 -1.45 17.24
C GLY A 250 5.24 -0.12 17.15
N LEU A 251 5.75 0.26 15.99
CA LEU A 251 6.55 1.48 15.80
C LEU A 251 5.83 2.73 16.30
N VAL A 252 4.54 2.91 15.95
CA VAL A 252 3.79 4.14 16.28
C VAL A 252 3.49 4.28 17.77
N ILE A 253 3.37 3.18 18.49
CA ILE A 253 3.00 3.21 19.92
C ILE A 253 4.19 3.29 20.88
N THR A 254 5.40 3.19 20.36
CA THR A 254 6.61 3.16 21.18
C THR A 254 7.40 4.45 21.02
N PRO A 255 7.75 5.14 22.10
CA PRO A 255 8.72 6.23 22.03
C PRO A 255 10.04 5.69 21.48
N ARG A 256 10.67 6.43 20.58
CA ARG A 256 12.00 6.09 20.05
C ARG A 256 13.04 6.22 21.16
N THR A 257 13.30 5.14 21.89
CA THR A 257 14.29 5.08 22.97
C THR A 257 15.25 3.93 22.72
N ARG A 258 16.48 4.11 23.20
CA ARG A 258 17.43 2.98 23.22
C ARG A 258 16.88 1.86 24.09
N PRO A 259 17.17 0.57 23.79
CA PRO A 259 16.79 -0.54 24.65
C PRO A 259 17.21 -0.28 26.12
N GLY A 260 16.31 -0.55 27.06
CA GLY A 260 16.57 -0.34 28.50
C GLY A 260 16.10 1.00 29.06
N VAL A 261 15.72 1.98 28.23
CA VAL A 261 15.09 3.22 28.73
C VAL A 261 13.69 2.90 29.23
N GLY A 262 13.45 3.20 30.52
CA GLY A 262 12.17 2.89 31.20
C GLY A 262 12.08 1.50 31.82
N SER A 263 13.01 0.59 31.55
CA SER A 263 13.11 -0.67 32.27
C SER A 263 13.89 -0.44 33.60
N HIS A 264 13.20 -0.48 34.71
CA HIS A 264 13.90 -0.64 36.00
C HIS A 264 14.25 -2.12 36.13
N SER A 265 15.52 -2.48 35.89
CA SER A 265 16.01 -3.77 36.37
C SER A 265 15.80 -3.80 37.87
N LYS A 266 14.97 -4.71 38.39
CA LYS A 266 15.07 -5.03 39.83
C LYS A 266 16.49 -5.47 40.03
N LYS A 267 17.29 -4.68 40.78
CA LYS A 267 18.54 -5.18 41.33
C LYS A 267 18.12 -6.39 42.15
N ASN A 268 18.56 -7.57 41.76
CA ASN A 268 18.52 -8.71 42.63
C ASN A 268 19.47 -8.37 43.81
N ASP A 269 18.87 -8.04 44.93
CA ASP A 269 19.58 -8.01 46.23
C ASP A 269 19.94 -9.44 46.64
#